data_88635db8c6950c1942f66a770a58113c
#
_entry.id   88635db8c6950c1942f66a770a58113c
#
_cell.length_a   1.000
_cell.length_b   1.000
_cell.length_c   1.000
_cell.angle_alpha   90.00
_cell.angle_beta   90.00
_cell.angle_gamma   90.00
#
_symmetry.space_group_name_H-M   'P 1'
#
loop_
_entity.id
_entity.type
_entity.pdbx_description
1 polymer ?
#
loop_
_entity_poly.entity_id
_entity_poly.type
_entity_poly.pdbx_seq_one_letter_code
_entity_poly.pdbx_strand_id
1 'polypeptide(L)' 'MNNLKVSCYSGHTYAERPESFRWRGMEYEVKEIEKEWLESAERHFQVRTGDNKLFQLCYNEKDQQWSLIELGG' A
#
# COMPACT_ATOMS: atom_id res chain seq x y z
N MET A 1 -0.24 0.42 17.64
CA MET A 1 0.99 0.43 16.90
C MET A 1 0.82 -0.22 15.55
N ASN A 2 1.33 0.39 14.55
CA ASN A 2 1.11 -0.09 13.19
C ASN A 2 2.20 -1.08 12.78
N ASN A 3 1.81 -2.28 12.41
CA ASN A 3 2.77 -3.31 11.98
C ASN A 3 2.98 -3.30 10.48
N LEU A 4 2.60 -2.24 9.85
CA LEU A 4 2.68 -2.14 8.41
C LEU A 4 3.89 -1.34 8.00
N LYS A 5 4.67 -1.90 7.08
CA LYS A 5 5.76 -1.19 6.44
C LYS A 5 5.61 -1.30 4.95
N VAL A 6 5.62 -0.18 4.27
CA VAL A 6 5.44 -0.17 2.82
C VAL A 6 6.71 0.34 2.17
N SER A 7 7.18 -0.40 1.18
CA SER A 7 8.31 0.02 0.35
C SER A 7 7.76 0.51 -0.97
N CYS A 8 8.19 1.68 -1.38
CA CYS A 8 7.73 2.26 -2.63
C CYS A 8 8.86 2.26 -3.63
N TYR A 9 8.50 2.37 -4.89
CA TYR A 9 9.51 2.58 -5.91
C TYR A 9 10.31 3.81 -5.56
N SER A 10 11.57 3.74 -5.80
CA SER A 10 12.44 4.82 -5.47
C SER A 10 12.02 6.00 -6.28
N GLY A 11 11.71 6.99 -5.68
CA GLY A 11 11.34 8.16 -6.32
C GLY A 11 11.79 9.29 -5.51
N HIS A 12 11.58 10.39 -6.04
CA HIS A 12 11.93 11.57 -5.34
C HIS A 12 10.79 11.98 -4.46
N THR A 13 9.64 11.42 -4.69
CA THR A 13 8.49 11.72 -3.87
C THR A 13 8.13 10.50 -3.09
N TYR A 14 7.78 10.72 -1.87
CA TYR A 14 7.31 9.66 -1.02
C TYR A 14 5.99 9.11 -1.55
N ALA A 15 5.70 7.90 -1.24
CA ALA A 15 4.43 7.26 -1.55
C ALA A 15 4.07 7.32 -3.03
N GLU A 16 5.06 7.17 -3.86
CA GLU A 16 4.82 7.24 -5.27
C GLU A 16 3.97 6.08 -5.72
N ARG A 17 4.45 4.86 -5.50
CA ARG A 17 3.71 3.65 -5.80
C ARG A 17 4.24 2.55 -4.93
N PRO A 18 3.37 1.80 -4.26
CA PRO A 18 3.85 0.71 -3.41
C PRO A 18 4.40 -0.42 -4.26
N GLU A 19 5.55 -0.91 -3.87
CA GLU A 19 6.21 -2.01 -4.52
C GLU A 19 6.06 -3.29 -3.71
N SER A 20 6.17 -3.19 -2.41
CA SER A 20 6.00 -4.31 -1.51
C SER A 20 5.62 -3.77 -0.15
N PHE A 21 5.13 -4.63 0.70
CA PHE A 21 4.83 -4.22 2.05
C PHE A 21 4.94 -5.39 2.99
N ARG A 22 5.19 -5.07 4.24
CA ARG A 22 5.26 -6.05 5.30
C ARG A 22 4.12 -5.79 6.27
N TRP A 23 3.34 -6.81 6.54
CA TRP A 23 2.16 -6.67 7.39
C TRP A 23 2.00 -7.92 8.21
N ARG A 24 1.92 -7.73 9.53
CA ARG A 24 1.79 -8.83 10.47
C ARG A 24 2.90 -9.86 10.31
N GLY A 25 4.11 -9.38 10.09
CA GLY A 25 5.26 -10.26 9.95
C GLY A 25 5.38 -10.95 8.64
N MET A 26 4.44 -10.74 7.72
CA MET A 26 4.47 -11.36 6.40
C MET A 26 4.84 -10.33 5.36
N GLU A 27 5.67 -10.73 4.43
CA GLU A 27 6.08 -9.84 3.36
C GLU A 27 5.29 -10.15 2.11
N TYR A 28 4.77 -9.10 1.47
CA TYR A 28 3.96 -9.23 0.27
C TYR A 28 4.56 -8.41 -0.83
N GLU A 29 4.61 -8.96 -2.03
CA GLU A 29 5.02 -8.22 -3.20
C GLU A 29 3.79 -7.75 -3.95
N VAL A 30 3.78 -6.50 -4.35
CA VAL A 30 2.69 -5.96 -5.14
C VAL A 30 2.90 -6.43 -6.58
N LYS A 31 2.05 -7.31 -7.03
CA LYS A 31 2.11 -7.80 -8.39
C LYS A 31 1.46 -6.84 -9.35
N GLU A 32 0.39 -6.20 -8.90
CA GLU A 32 -0.38 -5.33 -9.75
C GLU A 32 -1.10 -4.29 -8.93
N ILE A 33 -1.12 -3.06 -9.40
CA ILE A 33 -1.95 -2.02 -8.82
C ILE A 33 -3.20 -1.93 -9.67
N GLU A 34 -4.32 -2.38 -9.14
CA GLU A 34 -5.54 -2.47 -9.92
C GLU A 34 -6.28 -1.15 -9.98
N LYS A 35 -6.22 -0.36 -8.92
CA LYS A 35 -6.85 0.93 -8.87
C LYS A 35 -6.01 1.87 -8.04
N GLU A 36 -6.14 3.13 -8.36
CA GLU A 36 -5.40 4.16 -7.66
C GLU A 36 -6.25 5.42 -7.67
N TRP A 37 -6.47 6.03 -6.50
CA TRP A 37 -7.25 7.26 -6.46
C TRP A 37 -6.81 8.12 -5.28
N LEU A 38 -7.22 9.37 -5.32
CA LEU A 38 -6.88 10.35 -4.30
C LEU A 38 -8.15 10.88 -3.68
N GLU A 39 -8.17 10.94 -2.35
CA GLU A 39 -9.32 11.37 -1.60
C GLU A 39 -8.87 12.10 -0.36
N SER A 40 -9.25 13.36 -0.22
CA SER A 40 -8.99 14.13 1.01
C SER A 40 -7.57 13.97 1.55
N ALA A 41 -6.59 14.20 0.72
CA ALA A 41 -5.18 14.09 1.09
C ALA A 41 -4.75 12.67 1.42
N GLU A 42 -5.54 11.69 1.00
CA GLU A 42 -5.17 10.29 1.14
C GLU A 42 -5.06 9.66 -0.23
N ARG A 43 -3.96 8.97 -0.45
CA ARG A 43 -3.77 8.24 -1.70
C ARG A 43 -4.11 6.78 -1.43
N HIS A 44 -4.93 6.24 -2.30
CA HIS A 44 -5.42 4.87 -2.15
C HIS A 44 -4.94 4.02 -3.30
N PHE A 45 -4.50 2.82 -2.97
CA PHE A 45 -4.05 1.86 -3.96
C PHE A 45 -4.71 0.52 -3.68
N GLN A 46 -5.42 -0.01 -4.66
CA GLN A 46 -5.92 -1.36 -4.55
C GLN A 46 -4.92 -2.26 -5.25
N VAL A 47 -4.29 -3.13 -4.50
CA VAL A 47 -3.17 -3.91 -5.01
C VAL A 47 -3.46 -5.39 -4.92
N ARG A 48 -2.91 -6.13 -5.88
CA ARG A 48 -2.95 -7.58 -5.86
C ARG A 48 -1.54 -8.08 -5.65
N THR A 49 -1.40 -8.99 -4.70
CA THR A 49 -0.09 -9.51 -4.34
C THR A 49 0.25 -10.75 -5.15
N GLY A 50 1.50 -11.19 -5.02
CA GLY A 50 1.96 -12.36 -5.75
C GLY A 50 1.21 -13.62 -5.41
N ASP A 51 0.67 -13.72 -4.20
CA ASP A 51 -0.14 -14.85 -3.79
C ASP A 51 -1.63 -14.62 -4.04
N ASN A 52 -1.94 -13.66 -4.89
CA ASN A 52 -3.29 -13.42 -5.41
C ASN A 52 -4.26 -12.89 -4.37
N LYS A 53 -3.77 -12.16 -3.40
CA LYS A 53 -4.61 -11.53 -2.40
C LYS A 53 -4.84 -10.06 -2.74
N LEU A 54 -5.95 -9.54 -2.30
CA LEU A 54 -6.31 -8.15 -2.55
C LEU A 54 -6.22 -7.34 -1.28
N PHE A 55 -5.53 -6.22 -1.38
CA PHE A 55 -5.40 -5.29 -0.26
C PHE A 55 -5.61 -3.88 -0.76
N GLN A 56 -6.06 -3.02 0.13
CA GLN A 56 -6.11 -1.60 -0.14
C GLN A 56 -5.10 -0.91 0.76
N LEU A 57 -4.15 -0.24 0.15
CA LEU A 57 -3.16 0.52 0.88
C LEU A 57 -3.52 1.98 0.79
N CYS A 58 -3.50 2.66 1.93
CA CYS A 58 -3.83 4.07 1.99
C CYS A 58 -2.67 4.84 2.59
N TYR A 59 -2.30 5.91 1.94
CA TYR A 59 -1.25 6.77 2.42
C TYR A 59 -1.82 8.13 2.79
N ASN A 60 -1.70 8.49 4.06
CA ASN A 60 -2.16 9.78 4.53
C ASN A 60 -1.02 10.78 4.36
N GLU A 61 -1.22 11.76 3.49
CA GLU A 61 -0.17 12.70 3.17
C GLU A 61 0.13 13.66 4.30
N LYS A 62 -0.84 13.93 5.14
CA LYS A 62 -0.63 14.81 6.27
C LYS A 62 0.23 14.17 7.33
N ASP A 63 -0.11 12.94 7.69
CA ASP A 63 0.58 12.22 8.75
C ASP A 63 1.76 11.43 8.22
N GLN A 64 1.86 11.29 6.92
CA GLN A 64 2.90 10.48 6.27
C GLN A 64 2.88 9.07 6.81
N GLN A 65 1.68 8.49 6.87
CA GLN A 65 1.51 7.15 7.39
C GLN A 65 0.66 6.31 6.47
N TRP A 66 0.98 5.04 6.44
CA TRP A 66 0.26 4.06 5.65
C TRP A 66 -0.72 3.30 6.53
N SER A 67 -1.83 2.90 5.95
CA SER A 67 -2.74 1.96 6.57
C SER A 67 -3.16 0.93 5.53
N LEU A 68 -3.73 -0.16 6.00
CA LEU A 68 -4.05 -1.27 5.13
C LEU A 68 -5.43 -1.81 5.46
N ILE A 69 -6.16 -2.15 4.41
CA ILE A 69 -7.45 -2.82 4.54
C ILE A 69 -7.36 -4.11 3.74
N GLU A 70 -7.72 -5.21 4.37
CA GLU A 70 -7.73 -6.50 3.72
C GLU A 70 -9.02 -6.65 2.94
N LEU A 71 -8.93 -6.87 1.63
CA LEU A 71 -10.12 -6.95 0.80
C LEU A 71 -10.52 -8.38 0.45
N GLY A 72 -9.59 -9.31 0.59
CA GLY A 72 -9.90 -10.70 0.29
C GLY A 72 -8.95 -11.22 -0.77
N GLY A 73 -9.27 -12.36 -1.32
CA GLY A 73 -8.34 -12.91 -2.30
C GLY A 73 -8.88 -14.10 -3.02
#